data_f289525769e4209e69141b4aa45fbf12
#
_entry.id   f289525769e4209e69141b4aa45fbf12
#
_cell.length_a   1.000
_cell.length_b   1.000
_cell.length_c   1.000
_cell.angle_alpha   90.00
_cell.angle_beta   90.00
_cell.angle_gamma   90.00
#
_symmetry.space_group_name_H-M   'P 1'
#
loop_
_entity.id
_entity.type
_entity.pdbx_description
1 polymer ?
#
loop_
_entity_poly.entity_id
_entity_poly.type
_entity_poly.pdbx_seq_one_letter_code
_entity_poly.pdbx_strand_id
1 'polypeptide(L)'
;ASGILVEGVLESMAEYYSAELSQKIRRGMGINAEKCLSNGSNPGLGYRVDEERRFHIDPEGAAVVREIFEQYASGKTVTEIIQSLNARQIKTSQGKAFNKNSLHRLLRNRRYIGYYIYKGVETPNGMPRILEDELFERVQHILDCNKKAPARTRGRDEYLLTTKLF
;
A
#
# COMPACT_ATOMS: atom_id res chain seq x y z
N ALA A 1 -8.13 24.50 -46.31
CA ALA A 1 -7.04 25.09 -45.46
C ALA A 1 -7.58 25.60 -44.10
N SER A 2 -8.78 26.22 -44.07
CA SER A 2 -9.36 26.78 -42.81
C SER A 2 -9.76 25.71 -41.78
N GLY A 3 -10.19 24.53 -42.22
CA GLY A 3 -10.58 23.43 -41.29
C GLY A 3 -9.41 22.92 -40.44
N ILE A 4 -8.24 22.77 -41.03
CA ILE A 4 -7.03 22.29 -40.31
C ILE A 4 -6.59 23.29 -39.23
N LEU A 5 -6.75 24.59 -39.48
CA LEU A 5 -6.43 25.64 -38.51
C LEU A 5 -7.41 25.61 -37.30
N VAL A 6 -8.67 25.41 -37.58
CA VAL A 6 -9.71 25.31 -36.52
C VAL A 6 -9.51 24.05 -35.69
N GLU A 7 -9.24 22.91 -36.31
CA GLU A 7 -8.92 21.66 -35.60
C GLU A 7 -7.69 21.83 -34.69
N GLY A 8 -6.59 22.40 -35.18
CA GLY A 8 -5.39 22.62 -34.37
C GLY A 8 -5.63 23.55 -33.16
N VAL A 9 -6.47 24.57 -33.32
CA VAL A 9 -6.85 25.47 -32.22
C VAL A 9 -7.71 24.70 -31.19
N LEU A 10 -8.69 23.92 -31.65
CA LEU A 10 -9.55 23.14 -30.75
C LEU A 10 -8.77 22.07 -29.97
N GLU A 11 -7.83 21.39 -30.64
CA GLU A 11 -6.93 20.42 -29.96
C GLU A 11 -6.07 21.11 -28.90
N SER A 12 -5.42 22.24 -29.26
CA SER A 12 -4.61 23.00 -28.30
C SER A 12 -5.42 23.49 -27.09
N MET A 13 -6.67 23.92 -27.31
CA MET A 13 -7.57 24.32 -26.23
C MET A 13 -7.94 23.13 -25.36
N ALA A 14 -8.23 21.97 -25.94
CA ALA A 14 -8.57 20.75 -25.17
C ALA A 14 -7.38 20.28 -24.31
N GLU A 15 -6.17 20.31 -24.84
CA GLU A 15 -4.94 20.02 -24.10
C GLU A 15 -4.73 21.01 -22.94
N TYR A 16 -4.90 22.30 -23.21
CA TYR A 16 -4.79 23.33 -22.17
C TYR A 16 -5.78 23.12 -21.02
N TYR A 17 -7.06 22.89 -21.34
CA TYR A 17 -8.08 22.62 -20.32
C TYR A 17 -7.79 21.35 -19.53
N SER A 18 -7.31 20.30 -20.19
CA SER A 18 -6.92 19.05 -19.54
C SER A 18 -5.74 19.26 -18.57
N ALA A 19 -4.73 20.02 -19.00
CA ALA A 19 -3.57 20.35 -18.16
C ALA A 19 -3.98 21.22 -16.96
N GLU A 20 -4.82 22.23 -17.17
CA GLU A 20 -5.32 23.10 -16.10
C GLU A 20 -6.15 22.32 -15.08
N LEU A 21 -7.05 21.43 -15.54
CA LEU A 21 -7.85 20.57 -14.68
C LEU A 21 -6.96 19.63 -13.85
N SER A 22 -5.96 19.04 -14.48
CA SER A 22 -4.98 18.18 -13.79
C SER A 22 -4.24 18.94 -12.68
N GLN A 23 -3.85 20.18 -12.92
CA GLN A 23 -3.22 21.02 -11.90
C GLN A 23 -4.17 21.33 -10.74
N LYS A 24 -5.42 21.69 -11.04
CA LYS A 24 -6.45 21.95 -10.01
C LYS A 24 -6.68 20.72 -9.13
N ILE A 25 -6.81 19.53 -9.75
CA ILE A 25 -6.98 18.26 -9.04
C ILE A 25 -5.75 17.97 -8.15
N ARG A 26 -4.53 18.09 -8.67
CA ARG A 26 -3.30 17.86 -7.91
C ARG A 26 -3.17 18.81 -6.73
N ARG A 27 -3.53 20.07 -6.90
CA ARG A 27 -3.54 21.07 -5.82
C ARG A 27 -4.57 20.71 -4.75
N GLY A 28 -5.79 20.34 -5.15
CA GLY A 28 -6.84 19.88 -4.23
C GLY A 28 -6.43 18.64 -3.43
N MET A 29 -5.79 17.67 -4.09
CA MET A 29 -5.24 16.47 -3.42
C MET A 29 -4.13 16.82 -2.43
N GLY A 30 -3.29 17.83 -2.73
CA GLY A 30 -2.26 18.33 -1.83
C GLY A 30 -2.87 18.92 -0.55
N ILE A 31 -3.87 19.80 -0.69
CA ILE A 31 -4.59 20.40 0.43
C ILE A 31 -5.26 19.34 1.31
N ASN A 32 -5.89 18.33 0.69
CA ASN A 32 -6.46 17.21 1.44
C ASN A 32 -5.39 16.43 2.21
N ALA A 33 -4.22 16.23 1.60
CA ALA A 33 -3.12 15.53 2.25
C ALA A 33 -2.56 16.29 3.45
N GLU A 34 -2.43 17.61 3.36
CA GLU A 34 -2.05 18.48 4.50
C GLU A 34 -3.02 18.37 5.68
N LYS A 35 -4.31 18.17 5.38
CA LYS A 35 -5.37 17.95 6.37
C LYS A 35 -5.55 16.48 6.76
N CYS A 36 -4.71 15.58 6.28
CA CYS A 36 -4.79 14.12 6.46
C CYS A 36 -6.14 13.53 6.03
N LEU A 37 -6.77 14.10 4.99
CA LEU A 37 -8.05 13.64 4.44
C LEU A 37 -7.82 12.61 3.31
N SER A 38 -8.81 11.74 3.11
CA SER A 38 -8.79 10.76 2.03
C SER A 38 -8.90 11.42 0.65
N ASN A 39 -8.04 11.00 -0.27
CA ASN A 39 -8.08 11.38 -1.68
C ASN A 39 -8.83 10.36 -2.55
N GLY A 40 -9.77 9.59 -1.98
CA GLY A 40 -10.57 8.61 -2.71
C GLY A 40 -9.87 7.26 -2.95
N SER A 41 -8.68 7.04 -2.39
CA SER A 41 -8.03 5.73 -2.43
C SER A 41 -8.60 4.79 -1.37
N ASN A 42 -8.49 3.48 -1.59
CA ASN A 42 -8.86 2.47 -0.60
C ASN A 42 -8.08 2.72 0.71
N PRO A 43 -8.77 2.91 1.85
CA PRO A 43 -8.12 3.24 3.11
C PRO A 43 -7.25 2.11 3.67
N GLY A 44 -7.52 0.88 3.26
CA GLY A 44 -6.90 -0.32 3.78
C GLY A 44 -7.79 -1.07 4.77
N LEU A 45 -7.41 -2.31 5.09
CA LEU A 45 -8.13 -3.12 6.06
C LEU A 45 -8.07 -2.46 7.45
N GLY A 46 -9.20 -2.43 8.16
CA GLY A 46 -9.32 -1.84 9.49
C GLY A 46 -9.63 -0.35 9.50
N TYR A 47 -9.79 0.26 8.33
CA TYR A 47 -10.19 1.66 8.19
C TYR A 47 -11.39 1.81 7.28
N ARG A 48 -12.22 2.80 7.62
CA ARG A 48 -13.31 3.33 6.77
C ARG A 48 -13.15 4.83 6.62
N VAL A 49 -13.73 5.39 5.58
CA VAL A 49 -13.72 6.82 5.29
C VAL A 49 -15.16 7.31 5.38
N ASP A 50 -15.40 8.42 6.08
CA ASP A 50 -16.69 9.07 6.17
C ASP A 50 -16.97 10.03 4.99
N GLU A 51 -18.12 10.69 5.01
CA GLU A 51 -18.52 11.68 4.00
C GLU A 51 -17.60 12.91 3.99
N GLU A 52 -17.00 13.26 5.14
CA GLU A 52 -16.03 14.35 5.30
C GLU A 52 -14.61 13.96 4.87
N ARG A 53 -14.43 12.75 4.32
CA ARG A 53 -13.14 12.17 3.92
C ARG A 53 -12.15 11.91 5.06
N ARG A 54 -12.65 11.81 6.30
CA ARG A 54 -11.83 11.46 7.47
C ARG A 54 -11.72 9.95 7.61
N PHE A 55 -10.59 9.52 8.14
CA PHE A 55 -10.36 8.11 8.44
C PHE A 55 -10.89 7.74 9.81
N HIS A 56 -11.67 6.68 9.87
CA HIS A 56 -12.18 6.07 11.10
C HIS A 56 -11.74 4.62 11.18
N ILE A 57 -11.63 4.10 12.40
CA ILE A 57 -11.35 2.69 12.62
C ILE A 57 -12.63 1.90 12.32
N ASP A 58 -12.50 0.87 11.51
CA ASP A 58 -13.49 -0.18 11.34
C ASP A 58 -13.20 -1.29 12.35
N PRO A 59 -14.06 -1.51 13.37
CA PRO A 59 -13.76 -2.42 14.47
C PRO A 59 -13.53 -3.86 14.03
N GLU A 60 -14.28 -4.35 13.04
CA GLU A 60 -14.13 -5.71 12.51
C GLU A 60 -12.80 -5.88 11.79
N GLY A 61 -12.51 -4.97 10.86
CA GLY A 61 -11.24 -4.99 10.13
C GLY A 61 -10.03 -4.74 11.02
N ALA A 62 -10.16 -3.87 12.04
CA ALA A 62 -9.09 -3.59 13.00
C ALA A 62 -8.77 -4.81 13.89
N ALA A 63 -9.79 -5.58 14.30
CA ALA A 63 -9.57 -6.82 15.05
C ALA A 63 -8.77 -7.83 14.23
N VAL A 64 -9.10 -7.98 12.94
CA VAL A 64 -8.34 -8.85 12.02
C VAL A 64 -6.89 -8.38 11.85
N VAL A 65 -6.67 -7.07 11.74
CA VAL A 65 -5.31 -6.51 11.63
C VAL A 65 -4.51 -6.82 12.90
N ARG A 66 -5.05 -6.60 14.10
CA ARG A 66 -4.39 -6.93 15.37
C ARG A 66 -4.05 -8.42 15.44
N GLU A 67 -5.02 -9.28 15.13
CA GLU A 67 -4.82 -10.73 15.10
C GLU A 67 -3.67 -11.13 14.17
N ILE A 68 -3.58 -10.57 12.98
CA ILE A 68 -2.48 -10.83 12.03
C ILE A 68 -1.12 -10.47 12.64
N PHE A 69 -1.01 -9.29 13.24
CA PHE A 69 0.24 -8.83 13.83
C PHE A 69 0.64 -9.67 15.05
N GLU A 70 -0.29 -10.02 15.92
CA GLU A 70 -0.06 -10.89 17.08
C GLU A 70 0.37 -12.29 16.66
N GLN A 71 -0.31 -12.89 15.70
CA GLN A 71 0.05 -14.20 15.15
C GLN A 71 1.45 -14.21 14.54
N TYR A 72 1.81 -13.17 13.81
CA TYR A 72 3.13 -13.05 13.21
C TYR A 72 4.20 -12.81 14.28
N ALA A 73 3.93 -11.98 15.28
CA ALA A 73 4.82 -11.72 16.41
C ALA A 73 5.04 -12.96 17.29
N SER A 74 4.04 -13.90 17.36
CA SER A 74 4.16 -15.19 18.05
C SER A 74 4.95 -16.25 17.27
N GLY A 75 5.44 -15.93 16.05
CA GLY A 75 6.29 -16.80 15.25
C GLY A 75 5.56 -17.63 14.19
N LYS A 76 4.26 -17.40 13.95
CA LYS A 76 3.56 -18.05 12.84
C LYS A 76 4.08 -17.56 11.49
N THR A 77 4.14 -18.46 10.54
CA THR A 77 4.57 -18.15 9.19
C THR A 77 3.49 -17.38 8.41
N VAL A 78 3.92 -16.58 7.43
CA VAL A 78 3.01 -15.87 6.50
C VAL A 78 2.02 -16.84 5.85
N THR A 79 2.46 -18.05 5.51
CA THR A 79 1.62 -19.06 4.85
C THR A 79 0.51 -19.57 5.76
N GLU A 80 0.81 -19.88 7.02
CA GLU A 80 -0.16 -20.34 8.01
C GLU A 80 -1.22 -19.26 8.30
N ILE A 81 -0.79 -18.02 8.45
CA ILE A 81 -1.71 -16.88 8.65
C ILE A 81 -2.66 -16.75 7.47
N ILE A 82 -2.14 -16.80 6.24
CA ILE A 82 -2.97 -16.72 5.02
C ILE A 82 -3.97 -17.87 4.95
N GLN A 83 -3.55 -19.09 5.24
CA GLN A 83 -4.44 -20.25 5.25
C GLN A 83 -5.58 -20.10 6.26
N SER A 84 -5.26 -19.66 7.48
CA SER A 84 -6.25 -19.38 8.52
C SER A 84 -7.26 -18.30 8.11
N LEU A 85 -6.78 -17.18 7.56
CA LEU A 85 -7.64 -16.09 7.11
C LEU A 85 -8.55 -16.51 5.95
N ASN A 86 -8.01 -17.21 4.97
CA ASN A 86 -8.76 -17.66 3.80
C ASN A 86 -9.76 -18.80 4.15
N ALA A 87 -9.43 -19.70 5.09
CA ALA A 87 -10.35 -20.70 5.60
C ALA A 87 -11.57 -20.06 6.29
N ARG A 88 -11.37 -18.95 6.98
CA ARG A 88 -12.43 -18.13 7.61
C ARG A 88 -13.11 -17.18 6.61
N GLN A 89 -12.76 -17.25 5.32
CA GLN A 89 -13.27 -16.38 4.24
C GLN A 89 -13.07 -14.88 4.51
N ILE A 90 -12.11 -14.50 5.32
CA ILE A 90 -11.74 -13.12 5.57
C ILE A 90 -11.04 -12.58 4.32
N LYS A 91 -11.55 -11.45 3.80
CA LYS A 91 -11.07 -10.85 2.57
C LYS A 91 -10.23 -9.61 2.86
N THR A 92 -9.37 -9.28 1.91
CA THR A 92 -8.63 -8.01 1.93
C THR A 92 -9.58 -6.83 1.77
N SER A 93 -9.13 -5.61 2.02
CA SER A 93 -9.90 -4.38 1.77
C SER A 93 -10.40 -4.21 0.33
N GLN A 94 -9.91 -5.01 -0.61
CA GLN A 94 -10.37 -5.07 -2.01
C GLN A 94 -11.34 -6.23 -2.28
N GLY A 95 -11.80 -6.95 -1.25
CA GLY A 95 -12.68 -8.10 -1.41
C GLY A 95 -12.02 -9.37 -1.98
N LYS A 96 -10.68 -9.41 -2.04
CA LYS A 96 -9.92 -10.56 -2.56
C LYS A 96 -9.37 -11.44 -1.42
N ALA A 97 -9.08 -12.70 -1.72
CA ALA A 97 -8.38 -13.58 -0.80
C ALA A 97 -6.96 -13.07 -0.49
N PHE A 98 -6.47 -13.37 0.72
CA PHE A 98 -5.12 -13.02 1.10
C PHE A 98 -4.09 -13.84 0.33
N ASN A 99 -3.02 -13.18 -0.09
CA ASN A 99 -1.83 -13.79 -0.67
C ASN A 99 -0.56 -13.25 0.03
N LYS A 100 0.60 -13.85 -0.25
CA LYS A 100 1.87 -13.47 0.39
C LYS A 100 2.18 -11.98 0.23
N ASN A 101 1.98 -11.43 -0.96
CA ASN A 101 2.27 -10.02 -1.23
C ASN A 101 1.31 -9.08 -0.48
N SER A 102 0.02 -9.42 -0.41
CA SER A 102 -0.97 -8.62 0.33
C SER A 102 -0.66 -8.61 1.83
N LEU A 103 -0.27 -9.75 2.40
CA LEU A 103 0.07 -9.84 3.81
C LEU A 103 1.37 -9.10 4.13
N HIS A 104 2.43 -9.24 3.30
CA HIS A 104 3.67 -8.49 3.48
C HIS A 104 3.45 -6.97 3.40
N ARG A 105 2.62 -6.51 2.46
CA ARG A 105 2.26 -5.08 2.36
C ARG A 105 1.49 -4.60 3.58
N LEU A 106 0.61 -5.43 4.13
CA LEU A 106 -0.13 -5.14 5.35
C LEU A 106 0.81 -5.02 6.54
N LEU A 107 1.70 -6.00 6.75
CA LEU A 107 2.65 -6.02 7.86
C LEU A 107 3.65 -4.85 7.84
N ARG A 108 3.95 -4.27 6.68
CA ARG A 108 4.85 -3.10 6.53
C ARG A 108 4.14 -1.76 6.51
N ASN A 109 2.81 -1.75 6.63
CA ASN A 109 2.04 -0.53 6.47
C ASN A 109 2.03 0.31 7.76
N ARG A 110 2.78 1.41 7.77
CA ARG A 110 2.90 2.33 8.90
C ARG A 110 1.62 3.12 9.22
N ARG A 111 0.60 3.03 8.38
CA ARG A 111 -0.71 3.64 8.68
C ARG A 111 -1.32 3.08 9.96
N TYR A 112 -1.08 1.80 10.27
CA TYR A 112 -1.62 1.15 11.48
C TYR A 112 -1.10 1.72 12.80
N ILE A 113 0.06 2.39 12.78
CA ILE A 113 0.62 3.13 13.92
C ILE A 113 0.35 4.64 13.84
N GLY A 114 -0.59 5.06 12.98
CA GLY A 114 -1.08 6.44 12.94
C GLY A 114 -0.42 7.35 11.90
N TYR A 115 0.45 6.84 11.03
CA TYR A 115 1.06 7.65 9.98
C TYR A 115 0.13 7.81 8.77
N TYR A 116 -0.13 9.04 8.37
CA TYR A 116 -0.74 9.33 7.08
C TYR A 116 0.36 9.41 6.01
N ILE A 117 0.19 8.66 4.92
CA ILE A 117 1.21 8.57 3.86
C ILE A 117 0.60 9.03 2.54
N TYR A 118 1.18 10.09 1.96
CA TYR A 118 0.80 10.63 0.66
C TYR A 118 2.04 11.00 -0.16
N LYS A 119 2.18 10.46 -1.37
CA LYS A 119 3.33 10.70 -2.28
C LYS A 119 4.71 10.56 -1.63
N GLY A 120 4.86 9.62 -0.68
CA GLY A 120 6.13 9.41 0.02
C GLY A 120 6.38 10.35 1.21
N VAL A 121 5.48 11.29 1.46
CA VAL A 121 5.51 12.12 2.67
C VAL A 121 4.70 11.42 3.77
N GLU A 122 5.32 11.22 4.92
CA GLU A 122 4.70 10.61 6.10
C GLU A 122 4.39 11.67 7.13
N THR A 123 3.11 11.81 7.49
CA THR A 123 2.66 12.72 8.54
C THR A 123 2.30 11.90 9.78
N PRO A 124 3.00 12.08 10.90
CA PRO A 124 2.68 11.39 12.14
C PRO A 124 1.33 11.85 12.69
N ASN A 125 0.62 10.96 13.36
CA ASN A 125 -0.71 11.20 13.95
C ASN A 125 -1.79 11.69 12.95
N GLY A 126 -1.59 11.44 11.65
CA GLY A 126 -2.56 11.81 10.62
C GLY A 126 -3.68 10.78 10.42
N MET A 127 -3.59 9.62 11.07
CA MET A 127 -4.62 8.57 11.02
C MET A 127 -4.89 7.99 12.41
N PRO A 128 -6.09 7.44 12.66
CA PRO A 128 -6.39 6.72 13.90
C PRO A 128 -5.46 5.50 14.05
N ARG A 129 -4.91 5.29 15.24
CA ARG A 129 -3.99 4.18 15.53
C ARG A 129 -4.77 2.89 15.79
N ILE A 130 -4.39 1.80 15.13
CA ILE A 130 -4.94 0.46 15.37
C ILE A 130 -3.99 -0.37 16.22
N LEU A 131 -2.67 -0.18 16.03
CA LEU A 131 -1.60 -0.94 16.66
C LEU A 131 -0.74 -0.06 17.55
N GLU A 132 -0.12 -0.68 18.55
CA GLU A 132 0.93 -0.07 19.35
C GLU A 132 2.28 -0.14 18.62
N ASP A 133 3.15 0.86 18.86
CA ASP A 133 4.45 0.95 18.23
C ASP A 133 5.32 -0.28 18.52
N GLU A 134 5.30 -0.78 19.76
CA GLU A 134 6.10 -1.93 20.19
C GLU A 134 5.78 -3.19 19.39
N LEU A 135 4.48 -3.47 19.18
CA LEU A 135 4.06 -4.64 18.41
C LEU A 135 4.48 -4.50 16.94
N PHE A 136 4.31 -3.30 16.38
CA PHE A 136 4.70 -3.02 15.00
C PHE A 136 6.21 -3.17 14.81
N GLU A 137 7.02 -2.58 15.67
CA GLU A 137 8.50 -2.65 15.59
C GLU A 137 9.00 -4.08 15.75
N ARG A 138 8.43 -4.86 16.68
CA ARG A 138 8.73 -6.29 16.82
C ARG A 138 8.50 -7.04 15.51
N VAL A 139 7.37 -6.81 14.87
CA VAL A 139 7.04 -7.43 13.58
C VAL A 139 8.00 -6.99 12.49
N GLN A 140 8.39 -5.69 12.43
CA GLN A 140 9.38 -5.21 11.46
C GLN A 140 10.73 -5.90 11.66
N HIS A 141 11.18 -6.03 12.91
CA HIS A 141 12.43 -6.72 13.23
C HIS A 141 12.40 -8.18 12.75
N ILE A 142 11.32 -8.92 13.00
CA ILE A 142 11.16 -10.30 12.52
C ILE A 142 11.16 -10.36 10.99
N LEU A 143 10.47 -9.44 10.32
CA LEU A 143 10.45 -9.35 8.85
C LEU A 143 11.84 -9.11 8.25
N ASP A 144 12.65 -8.28 8.90
CA ASP A 144 14.00 -7.96 8.41
C ASP A 144 14.99 -9.10 8.71
N CYS A 145 14.87 -9.78 9.84
CA CYS A 145 15.63 -11.00 10.13
C CYS A 145 15.29 -12.13 9.15
N ASN A 146 14.03 -12.27 8.77
CA ASN A 146 13.57 -13.29 7.82
C ASN A 146 13.84 -12.92 6.34
N LYS A 147 14.40 -11.76 6.07
CA LYS A 147 14.79 -11.35 4.74
C LYS A 147 15.92 -12.26 4.27
N LYS A 148 15.58 -13.29 3.46
CA LYS A 148 16.61 -14.09 2.79
C LYS A 148 17.46 -13.12 1.97
N ALA A 149 18.79 -13.22 2.13
CA ALA A 149 19.72 -12.52 1.24
C ALA A 149 19.25 -12.73 -0.21
N PRO A 150 19.23 -11.68 -1.05
CA PRO A 150 18.87 -11.84 -2.45
C PRO A 150 19.72 -12.99 -2.99
N ALA A 151 19.09 -13.94 -3.69
CA ALA A 151 19.80 -15.01 -4.34
C ALA A 151 20.99 -14.35 -5.04
N ARG A 152 22.23 -14.73 -4.64
CA ARG A 152 23.44 -14.15 -5.19
C ARG A 152 23.22 -14.01 -6.67
N THR A 153 23.24 -12.79 -7.18
CA THR A 153 23.38 -12.52 -8.61
C THR A 153 24.44 -13.52 -9.06
N ARG A 154 24.09 -14.41 -9.99
CA ARG A 154 25.03 -15.41 -10.54
C ARG A 154 26.38 -14.74 -10.66
N GLY A 155 27.36 -15.23 -9.87
CA GLY A 155 28.67 -14.63 -9.87
C GLY A 155 29.11 -14.47 -11.31
N ARG A 156 29.77 -13.38 -11.61
CA ARG A 156 30.34 -13.05 -12.92
C ARG A 156 31.39 -14.07 -13.39
N ASP A 157 31.59 -15.12 -12.62
CA ASP A 157 32.43 -16.25 -12.93
C ASP A 157 31.67 -17.15 -13.90
N GLU A 158 31.90 -16.91 -15.18
CA GLU A 158 31.59 -17.82 -16.26
C GLU A 158 32.43 -19.09 -16.05
N TYR A 159 31.87 -20.06 -15.36
CA TYR A 159 32.45 -21.39 -15.36
C TYR A 159 32.31 -21.96 -16.77
N LEU A 160 33.43 -22.04 -17.48
CA LEU A 160 33.57 -22.61 -18.84
C LEU A 160 32.96 -24.03 -18.99
N LEU A 161 32.58 -24.67 -17.88
CA LEU A 161 32.06 -26.04 -17.85
C LEU A 161 30.55 -26.16 -17.68
N THR A 162 29.78 -25.06 -17.62
CA THR A 162 28.32 -25.14 -17.45
C THR A 162 27.49 -25.32 -18.73
N THR A 163 28.13 -25.34 -19.90
CA THR A 163 27.41 -25.37 -21.19
C THR A 163 27.71 -26.51 -22.12
N LYS A 164 28.57 -27.47 -21.76
CA LYS A 164 28.87 -28.62 -22.64
C LYS A 164 29.18 -29.88 -21.81
N LEU A 165 28.17 -30.58 -21.37
CA LEU A 165 28.20 -32.03 -21.19
C LEU A 165 27.00 -32.57 -21.94
N PHE A 166 27.26 -33.13 -23.09
CA PHE A 166 26.39 -34.01 -23.85
C PHE A 166 26.26 -35.34 -23.13
#